data_f152cc41de4a9e14829948e56fd128c0
#
_entry.id   f152cc41de4a9e14829948e56fd128c0
#
_cell.length_a   1.000
_cell.length_b   1.000
_cell.length_c   1.000
_cell.angle_alpha   90.00
_cell.angle_beta   90.00
_cell.angle_gamma   90.00
#
_symmetry.space_group_name_H-M   'P 1'
#
loop_
_entity.id
_entity.type
_entity.pdbx_description
1 polymer ?
#
loop_
_entity_poly.entity_id
_entity_poly.type
_entity_poly.pdbx_seq_one_letter_code
_entity_poly.pdbx_strand_id
1 'polypeptide(L)'
;MTFLRFVLGRSGKARRVLVASVFAGMVSGALSVALLALVNAALRAKEGGPSTQLGLLFLALILVVSATRVISVALLATLGQGMVRDLRIELSREVLSSPLARLEALGPHRLLATLTDDINAITQALAFVPVLFVNGTIVVGCFVYLAWLDLVLFGLLMVAVVVGVAGYRFPTAIAMRKFRAARQEQDALFDHFRGLIEGVKELKLHRMRRGAFVDRLQRTADLVRGLRIRAAMVFGTASAGGQMLFFLVIGVLLFVRPGSVEADHEALVGFTVILLYVMTPLQTLLNQFPNVGRAEVAVEKVKALGLQLSAAGNERLAADPEGAAGVPQDEGCSWERLELLGVTHTYEREGGEGDFTVGPVDLVLEPGELVYLVGGNGSGKTTLAKVLVGLYQPDGGTIMVDGREVGVDGLDDYRQLFSVVFGDFYLFDRLLGLETPDVDERARRYLDELEIAHKVEVRDGELSTTDLSQGQRKRLALLTAYLEDRPIYLFDEWAADQDPVFKDVFYREVLPELARRGKAVVAISHDDRYYELADRVVKMADGRVEYDGPAAGMPRFVGLSA
;
A
#
# COMPACT_ATOMS: atom_id res chain seq x y z
N MET A 1 4.36 22.05 -2.99
CA MET A 1 3.13 22.61 -3.64
C MET A 1 2.24 21.52 -4.23
N THR A 2 2.78 20.42 -4.71
CA THR A 2 2.06 19.27 -5.28
C THR A 2 1.10 18.60 -4.29
N PHE A 3 1.53 18.46 -3.04
CA PHE A 3 0.74 17.88 -1.95
C PHE A 3 -0.56 18.65 -1.67
N LEU A 4 -0.49 19.98 -1.49
CA LEU A 4 -1.69 20.79 -1.23
C LEU A 4 -2.66 20.81 -2.43
N ARG A 5 -2.15 20.83 -3.66
CA ARG A 5 -2.97 20.71 -4.87
C ARG A 5 -3.66 19.34 -4.96
N PHE A 6 -2.98 18.28 -4.56
CA PHE A 6 -3.55 16.94 -4.52
C PHE A 6 -4.71 16.85 -3.53
N VAL A 7 -4.55 17.42 -2.32
CA VAL A 7 -5.62 17.45 -1.30
C VAL A 7 -6.80 18.31 -1.73
N LEU A 8 -6.53 19.50 -2.31
CA LEU A 8 -7.57 20.44 -2.73
C LEU A 8 -8.34 20.00 -3.98
N GLY A 9 -7.76 19.14 -4.81
CA GLY A 9 -8.36 18.64 -6.05
C GLY A 9 -9.40 17.54 -5.86
N ARG A 10 -9.46 16.89 -4.67
CA ARG A 10 -10.24 15.66 -4.49
C ARG A 10 -11.73 15.85 -4.23
N SER A 11 -12.13 16.83 -3.43
CA SER A 11 -13.54 17.03 -3.09
C SER A 11 -13.81 18.46 -2.61
N GLY A 12 -14.94 19.04 -3.04
CA GLY A 12 -15.38 20.34 -2.53
C GLY A 12 -15.65 20.35 -1.02
N LYS A 13 -15.97 19.18 -0.43
CA LYS A 13 -16.14 18.98 1.01
C LYS A 13 -14.80 19.05 1.74
N ALA A 14 -13.79 18.35 1.23
CA ALA A 14 -12.42 18.37 1.75
C ALA A 14 -11.81 19.78 1.73
N ARG A 15 -12.03 20.50 0.63
CA ARG A 15 -11.57 21.90 0.50
C ARG A 15 -12.19 22.81 1.56
N ARG A 16 -13.50 22.70 1.82
CA ARG A 16 -14.21 23.53 2.84
C ARG A 16 -13.69 23.22 4.25
N VAL A 17 -13.52 21.94 4.60
CA VAL A 17 -12.98 21.53 5.91
C VAL A 17 -11.54 21.99 6.10
N LEU A 18 -10.69 21.86 5.07
CA LEU A 18 -9.31 22.34 5.12
C LEU A 18 -9.26 23.86 5.34
N VAL A 19 -10.03 24.64 4.57
CA VAL A 19 -10.09 26.10 4.71
C VAL A 19 -10.61 26.49 6.10
N ALA A 20 -11.65 25.84 6.61
CA ALA A 20 -12.19 26.09 7.95
C ALA A 20 -11.16 25.78 9.04
N SER A 21 -10.42 24.65 8.92
CA SER A 21 -9.37 24.28 9.85
C SER A 21 -8.20 25.28 9.85
N VAL A 22 -7.74 25.67 8.66
CA VAL A 22 -6.68 26.68 8.50
C VAL A 22 -7.12 28.01 9.10
N PHE A 23 -8.33 28.47 8.80
CA PHE A 23 -8.89 29.70 9.36
C PHE A 23 -9.00 29.65 10.88
N ALA A 24 -9.53 28.57 11.46
CA ALA A 24 -9.58 28.37 12.90
C ALA A 24 -8.18 28.37 13.52
N GLY A 25 -7.20 27.75 12.85
CA GLY A 25 -5.79 27.78 13.26
C GLY A 25 -5.19 29.17 13.25
N MET A 26 -5.44 29.95 12.20
CA MET A 26 -4.98 31.36 12.12
C MET A 26 -5.61 32.23 13.21
N VAL A 27 -6.92 32.08 13.44
CA VAL A 27 -7.62 32.77 14.53
C VAL A 27 -7.01 32.40 15.89
N SER A 28 -6.78 31.09 16.14
CA SER A 28 -6.12 30.63 17.37
C SER A 28 -4.72 31.23 17.54
N GLY A 29 -3.93 31.29 16.47
CA GLY A 29 -2.61 31.92 16.47
C GLY A 29 -2.67 33.43 16.77
N ALA A 30 -3.56 34.17 16.11
CA ALA A 30 -3.74 35.61 16.34
C ALA A 30 -4.21 35.92 17.77
N LEU A 31 -5.16 35.14 18.29
CA LEU A 31 -5.62 35.29 19.68
C LEU A 31 -4.51 34.92 20.70
N SER A 32 -3.61 33.99 20.37
CA SER A 32 -2.43 33.69 21.20
C SER A 32 -1.49 34.88 21.30
N VAL A 33 -1.30 35.64 20.21
CA VAL A 33 -0.53 36.89 20.22
C VAL A 33 -1.25 37.97 21.03
N ALA A 34 -2.58 38.08 20.90
CA ALA A 34 -3.37 39.03 21.69
C ALA A 34 -3.29 38.72 23.21
N LEU A 35 -3.31 37.41 23.56
CA LEU A 35 -3.12 36.97 24.95
C LEU A 35 -1.74 37.37 25.49
N LEU A 36 -0.69 37.28 24.66
CA LEU A 36 0.66 37.70 25.00
C LEU A 36 0.75 39.24 25.18
N ALA A 37 0.08 39.98 24.29
CA ALA A 37 -0.03 41.44 24.41
C ALA A 37 -0.75 41.85 25.73
N LEU A 38 -1.79 41.10 26.12
CA LEU A 38 -2.50 41.35 27.37
C LEU A 38 -1.62 41.04 28.59
N VAL A 39 -0.82 39.97 28.55
CA VAL A 39 0.19 39.68 29.62
C VAL A 39 1.19 40.82 29.72
N ASN A 40 1.71 41.31 28.59
CA ASN A 40 2.63 42.43 28.56
C ASN A 40 2.00 43.73 29.09
N ALA A 41 0.73 44.00 28.79
CA ALA A 41 -0.01 45.14 29.34
C ALA A 41 -0.24 45.02 30.86
N ALA A 42 -0.52 43.82 31.35
CA ALA A 42 -0.67 43.58 32.77
C ALA A 42 0.64 43.77 33.55
N LEU A 43 1.79 43.38 32.96
CA LEU A 43 3.12 43.59 33.55
C LEU A 43 3.53 45.08 33.60
N ARG A 44 2.92 45.92 32.78
CA ARG A 44 3.19 47.40 32.72
C ARG A 44 2.32 48.22 33.65
N ALA A 45 1.28 47.64 34.25
CA ALA A 45 0.37 48.34 35.13
C ALA A 45 1.10 48.77 36.46
N LYS A 46 1.35 50.09 36.63
CA LYS A 46 2.27 50.62 37.64
C LYS A 46 1.69 50.86 39.04
N GLU A 47 0.41 51.10 39.24
CA GLU A 47 -0.16 51.32 40.58
C GLU A 47 -1.62 50.81 40.65
N GLY A 48 -1.89 49.89 41.56
CA GLY A 48 -3.23 49.38 41.81
C GLY A 48 -3.50 47.90 41.38
N GLY A 49 -2.54 47.22 40.73
CA GLY A 49 -2.69 45.84 40.25
C GLY A 49 -3.54 45.75 38.97
N PRO A 50 -3.51 44.59 38.25
CA PRO A 50 -4.32 44.37 37.09
C PRO A 50 -5.82 44.41 37.43
N SER A 51 -6.61 45.17 36.69
CA SER A 51 -8.06 45.26 36.93
C SER A 51 -8.73 43.90 36.77
N THR A 52 -9.77 43.62 37.57
CA THR A 52 -10.57 42.39 37.47
C THR A 52 -11.11 42.18 36.04
N GLN A 53 -11.34 43.23 35.29
CA GLN A 53 -11.74 43.18 33.89
C GLN A 53 -10.66 42.57 32.98
N LEU A 54 -9.38 42.93 33.17
CA LEU A 54 -8.25 42.34 32.42
C LEU A 54 -8.10 40.86 32.75
N GLY A 55 -8.33 40.44 34.02
CA GLY A 55 -8.32 39.03 34.42
C GLY A 55 -9.44 38.21 33.75
N LEU A 56 -10.66 38.76 33.70
CA LEU A 56 -11.78 38.10 33.01
C LEU A 56 -11.54 37.99 31.50
N LEU A 57 -11.02 39.06 30.89
CA LEU A 57 -10.66 39.03 29.44
C LEU A 57 -9.57 37.99 29.17
N PHE A 58 -8.58 37.85 30.03
CA PHE A 58 -7.52 36.86 29.94
C PHE A 58 -8.08 35.42 29.99
N LEU A 59 -8.97 35.12 30.92
CA LEU A 59 -9.63 33.83 31.04
C LEU A 59 -10.51 33.53 29.82
N ALA A 60 -11.26 34.51 29.34
CA ALA A 60 -12.08 34.36 28.13
C ALA A 60 -11.20 34.05 26.89
N LEU A 61 -10.08 34.76 26.73
CA LEU A 61 -9.14 34.52 25.63
C LEU A 61 -8.52 33.13 25.69
N ILE A 62 -8.12 32.64 26.87
CA ILE A 62 -7.59 31.28 27.03
C ILE A 62 -8.61 30.24 26.57
N LEU A 63 -9.87 30.38 26.95
CA LEU A 63 -10.94 29.45 26.54
C LEU A 63 -11.16 29.47 25.04
N VAL A 64 -11.20 30.66 24.44
CA VAL A 64 -11.39 30.81 22.98
C VAL A 64 -10.20 30.27 22.18
N VAL A 65 -8.96 30.57 22.62
CA VAL A 65 -7.74 30.01 22.01
C VAL A 65 -7.73 28.49 22.06
N SER A 66 -8.05 27.92 23.22
CA SER A 66 -8.10 26.48 23.41
C SER A 66 -9.18 25.83 22.55
N ALA A 67 -10.38 26.40 22.54
CA ALA A 67 -11.51 25.90 21.75
C ALA A 67 -11.20 25.96 20.23
N THR A 68 -10.70 27.10 19.74
CA THR A 68 -10.36 27.25 18.31
C THR A 68 -9.23 26.32 17.88
N ARG A 69 -8.25 26.07 18.75
CA ARG A 69 -7.18 25.10 18.52
C ARG A 69 -7.68 23.68 18.43
N VAL A 70 -8.54 23.27 19.39
CA VAL A 70 -9.16 21.92 19.39
C VAL A 70 -10.01 21.73 18.14
N ILE A 71 -10.85 22.71 17.78
CA ILE A 71 -11.67 22.67 16.56
C ILE A 71 -10.79 22.51 15.32
N SER A 72 -9.72 23.30 15.19
CA SER A 72 -8.80 23.22 14.05
C SER A 72 -8.18 21.81 13.91
N VAL A 73 -7.69 21.25 15.02
CA VAL A 73 -7.07 19.91 15.04
C VAL A 73 -8.11 18.83 14.75
N ALA A 74 -9.30 18.89 15.36
CA ALA A 74 -10.36 17.91 15.17
C ALA A 74 -10.88 17.88 13.73
N LEU A 75 -11.13 19.05 13.13
CA LEU A 75 -11.54 19.15 11.73
C LEU A 75 -10.53 18.50 10.78
N LEU A 76 -9.25 18.70 11.03
CA LEU A 76 -8.23 18.16 10.15
C LEU A 76 -7.95 16.67 10.43
N ALA A 77 -8.08 16.22 11.67
CA ALA A 77 -7.99 14.79 11.99
C ALA A 77 -9.09 14.00 11.29
N THR A 78 -10.34 14.49 11.30
CA THR A 78 -11.45 13.85 10.59
C THR A 78 -11.25 13.86 9.07
N LEU A 79 -10.77 14.97 8.51
CA LEU A 79 -10.41 15.06 7.09
C LEU A 79 -9.30 14.08 6.73
N GLY A 80 -8.24 14.02 7.55
CA GLY A 80 -7.08 13.15 7.32
C GLY A 80 -7.46 11.68 7.30
N GLN A 81 -8.23 11.22 8.30
CA GLN A 81 -8.69 9.84 8.37
C GLN A 81 -9.69 9.49 7.25
N GLY A 82 -10.58 10.42 6.89
CA GLY A 82 -11.45 10.26 5.74
C GLY A 82 -10.66 10.08 4.44
N MET A 83 -9.62 10.89 4.23
CA MET A 83 -8.75 10.82 3.06
C MET A 83 -7.95 9.50 3.00
N VAL A 84 -7.48 8.98 4.16
CA VAL A 84 -6.83 7.65 4.24
C VAL A 84 -7.76 6.56 3.75
N ARG A 85 -8.99 6.55 4.31
CA ARG A 85 -10.01 5.58 3.92
C ARG A 85 -10.27 5.63 2.41
N ASP A 86 -10.53 6.83 1.89
CA ASP A 86 -10.89 7.00 0.48
C ASP A 86 -9.74 6.62 -0.47
N LEU A 87 -8.49 6.99 -0.11
CA LEU A 87 -7.29 6.60 -0.86
C LEU A 87 -7.08 5.10 -0.88
N ARG A 88 -7.25 4.43 0.27
CA ARG A 88 -7.12 2.97 0.33
C ARG A 88 -8.14 2.26 -0.53
N ILE A 89 -9.41 2.67 -0.45
CA ILE A 89 -10.48 2.07 -1.25
C ILE A 89 -10.24 2.31 -2.74
N GLU A 90 -9.88 3.55 -3.13
CA GLU A 90 -9.60 3.91 -4.53
C GLU A 90 -8.43 3.11 -5.10
N LEU A 91 -7.29 3.08 -4.40
CA LEU A 91 -6.13 2.30 -4.84
C LEU A 91 -6.41 0.79 -4.84
N SER A 92 -7.20 0.28 -3.89
CA SER A 92 -7.60 -1.14 -3.90
C SER A 92 -8.47 -1.46 -5.13
N ARG A 93 -9.38 -0.58 -5.50
CA ARG A 93 -10.17 -0.72 -6.73
C ARG A 93 -9.28 -0.65 -7.98
N GLU A 94 -8.33 0.28 -8.03
CA GLU A 94 -7.37 0.38 -9.14
C GLU A 94 -6.50 -0.88 -9.25
N VAL A 95 -6.08 -1.46 -8.12
CA VAL A 95 -5.35 -2.74 -8.11
C VAL A 95 -6.22 -3.86 -8.69
N LEU A 96 -7.48 -3.97 -8.25
CA LEU A 96 -8.39 -5.01 -8.73
C LEU A 96 -8.75 -4.86 -10.22
N SER A 97 -8.84 -3.62 -10.74
CA SER A 97 -9.12 -3.35 -12.16
C SER A 97 -7.90 -3.42 -13.06
N SER A 98 -6.72 -3.68 -12.51
CA SER A 98 -5.47 -3.72 -13.30
C SER A 98 -5.15 -5.13 -13.77
N PRO A 99 -4.64 -5.32 -15.00
CA PRO A 99 -4.23 -6.62 -15.49
C PRO A 99 -3.20 -7.30 -14.58
N LEU A 100 -3.36 -8.61 -14.34
CA LEU A 100 -2.52 -9.39 -13.42
C LEU A 100 -1.03 -9.31 -13.77
N ALA A 101 -0.66 -9.40 -15.03
CA ALA A 101 0.73 -9.31 -15.49
C ALA A 101 1.42 -8.03 -14.99
N ARG A 102 0.68 -6.91 -14.94
CA ARG A 102 1.20 -5.64 -14.43
C ARG A 102 1.39 -5.62 -12.93
N LEU A 103 0.47 -6.24 -12.20
CA LEU A 103 0.58 -6.37 -10.74
C LEU A 103 1.78 -7.24 -10.36
N GLU A 104 2.01 -8.33 -11.09
CA GLU A 104 3.18 -9.20 -10.92
C GLU A 104 4.48 -8.44 -11.23
N ALA A 105 4.54 -7.66 -12.31
CA ALA A 105 5.71 -6.82 -12.63
C ALA A 105 5.98 -5.71 -11.60
N LEU A 106 4.94 -5.18 -10.94
CA LEU A 106 5.10 -4.20 -9.85
C LEU A 106 5.57 -4.85 -8.55
N GLY A 107 5.22 -6.08 -8.33
CA GLY A 107 5.52 -6.87 -7.15
C GLY A 107 4.68 -6.52 -5.91
N PRO A 108 4.35 -7.52 -5.07
CA PRO A 108 3.44 -7.35 -3.93
C PRO A 108 3.99 -6.40 -2.86
N HIS A 109 5.31 -6.33 -2.70
CA HIS A 109 5.95 -5.45 -1.70
C HIS A 109 5.75 -3.96 -2.00
N ARG A 110 5.81 -3.57 -3.27
CA ARG A 110 5.59 -2.18 -3.69
C ARG A 110 4.14 -1.77 -3.51
N LEU A 111 3.20 -2.65 -3.85
CA LEU A 111 1.77 -2.43 -3.64
C LEU A 111 1.45 -2.26 -2.15
N LEU A 112 1.94 -3.17 -1.30
CA LEU A 112 1.74 -3.10 0.14
C LEU A 112 2.35 -1.83 0.76
N ALA A 113 3.58 -1.46 0.38
CA ALA A 113 4.23 -0.25 0.87
C ALA A 113 3.44 1.02 0.50
N THR A 114 2.88 1.08 -0.71
CA THR A 114 2.07 2.23 -1.13
C THR A 114 0.74 2.30 -0.37
N LEU A 115 0.04 1.16 -0.20
CA LEU A 115 -1.23 1.08 0.54
C LEU A 115 -1.07 1.35 2.05
N THR A 116 0.13 1.19 2.60
CA THR A 116 0.42 1.38 4.03
C THR A 116 1.26 2.64 4.29
N ASP A 117 2.54 2.61 3.97
CA ASP A 117 3.51 3.61 4.38
C ASP A 117 3.36 4.95 3.65
N ASP A 118 3.16 4.93 2.33
CA ASP A 118 3.03 6.16 1.55
C ASP A 118 1.72 6.90 1.88
N ILE A 119 0.60 6.17 2.03
CA ILE A 119 -0.67 6.78 2.49
C ILE A 119 -0.53 7.36 3.90
N ASN A 120 0.14 6.66 4.82
CA ASN A 120 0.37 7.16 6.17
C ASN A 120 1.25 8.43 6.16
N ALA A 121 2.27 8.51 5.31
CA ALA A 121 3.11 9.70 5.16
C ALA A 121 2.30 10.92 4.68
N ILE A 122 1.36 10.72 3.73
CA ILE A 122 0.42 11.76 3.28
C ILE A 122 -0.45 12.25 4.44
N THR A 123 -0.96 11.32 5.26
CA THR A 123 -1.84 11.65 6.41
C THR A 123 -1.10 12.42 7.49
N GLN A 124 0.13 12.00 7.83
CA GLN A 124 0.96 12.71 8.81
C GLN A 124 1.25 14.15 8.38
N ALA A 125 1.51 14.37 7.09
CA ALA A 125 1.70 15.71 6.57
C ALA A 125 0.43 16.55 6.61
N LEU A 126 -0.73 15.93 6.38
CA LEU A 126 -2.01 16.63 6.52
C LEU A 126 -2.25 17.07 7.97
N ALA A 127 -1.99 16.20 8.95
CA ALA A 127 -2.10 16.53 10.37
C ALA A 127 -1.18 17.68 10.79
N PHE A 128 -0.12 17.94 10.03
CA PHE A 128 0.80 19.02 10.27
C PHE A 128 0.31 20.40 9.77
N VAL A 129 -0.61 20.45 8.81
CA VAL A 129 -1.11 21.72 8.23
C VAL A 129 -1.62 22.71 9.29
N PRO A 130 -2.47 22.36 10.27
CA PRO A 130 -2.90 23.33 11.30
C PRO A 130 -1.73 23.83 12.15
N VAL A 131 -0.81 22.93 12.49
CA VAL A 131 0.38 23.27 13.29
C VAL A 131 1.21 24.33 12.58
N LEU A 132 1.34 24.22 11.24
CA LEU A 132 2.01 25.20 10.40
C LEU A 132 1.31 26.57 10.46
N PHE A 133 -0.01 26.60 10.28
CA PHE A 133 -0.76 27.85 10.25
C PHE A 133 -0.88 28.50 11.64
N VAL A 134 -1.13 27.72 12.70
CA VAL A 134 -1.17 28.24 14.07
C VAL A 134 0.18 28.85 14.44
N ASN A 135 1.27 28.08 14.32
CA ASN A 135 2.60 28.56 14.72
C ASN A 135 3.12 29.64 13.77
N GLY A 136 2.82 29.54 12.46
CA GLY A 136 3.14 30.58 11.49
C GLY A 136 2.48 31.91 11.83
N THR A 137 1.20 31.90 12.17
CA THR A 137 0.45 33.09 12.59
C THR A 137 1.01 33.67 13.91
N ILE A 138 1.36 32.80 14.86
CA ILE A 138 2.00 33.24 16.12
C ILE A 138 3.33 33.94 15.82
N VAL A 139 4.20 33.33 15.03
CA VAL A 139 5.53 33.91 14.69
C VAL A 139 5.37 35.24 13.98
N VAL A 140 4.52 35.30 12.95
CA VAL A 140 4.25 36.54 12.21
C VAL A 140 3.65 37.63 13.11
N GLY A 141 2.64 37.24 13.92
CA GLY A 141 1.99 38.18 14.85
C GLY A 141 2.94 38.68 15.95
N CYS A 142 3.80 37.82 16.48
CA CYS A 142 4.85 38.25 17.43
C CYS A 142 5.83 39.21 16.77
N PHE A 143 6.25 38.96 15.53
CA PHE A 143 7.16 39.87 14.82
C PHE A 143 6.52 41.24 14.53
N VAL A 144 5.25 41.24 14.10
CA VAL A 144 4.49 42.47 13.92
C VAL A 144 4.37 43.24 15.26
N TYR A 145 4.09 42.54 16.35
CA TYR A 145 3.97 43.17 17.67
C TYR A 145 5.32 43.68 18.18
N LEU A 146 6.43 42.96 17.96
CA LEU A 146 7.77 43.42 18.29
C LEU A 146 8.18 44.68 17.47
N ALA A 147 7.86 44.71 16.18
CA ALA A 147 8.11 45.87 15.32
C ALA A 147 7.30 47.11 15.77
N TRP A 148 6.06 46.89 16.25
CA TRP A 148 5.23 47.95 16.82
C TRP A 148 5.76 48.48 18.15
N LEU A 149 6.40 47.60 18.94
CA LEU A 149 6.92 47.94 20.25
C LEU A 149 8.16 48.85 20.19
N ASP A 150 9.14 48.47 19.35
CA ASP A 150 10.35 49.24 19.07
C ASP A 150 10.98 48.74 17.75
N LEU A 151 11.06 49.66 16.76
CA LEU A 151 11.55 49.33 15.42
C LEU A 151 13.08 49.11 15.38
N VAL A 152 13.84 49.76 16.27
CA VAL A 152 15.30 49.64 16.32
C VAL A 152 15.71 48.28 16.90
N LEU A 153 15.08 47.90 18.02
CA LEU A 153 15.29 46.58 18.64
C LEU A 153 14.83 45.47 17.70
N PHE A 154 13.74 45.69 16.99
CA PHE A 154 13.26 44.73 15.98
C PHE A 154 14.26 44.56 14.82
N GLY A 155 14.87 45.66 14.35
CA GLY A 155 15.93 45.62 13.34
C GLY A 155 17.12 44.78 13.78
N LEU A 156 17.58 44.95 15.03
CA LEU A 156 18.67 44.18 15.61
C LEU A 156 18.28 42.65 15.70
N LEU A 157 17.06 42.37 16.11
CA LEU A 157 16.53 41.00 16.14
C LEU A 157 16.52 40.38 14.73
N MET A 158 16.09 41.13 13.70
CA MET A 158 16.05 40.63 12.33
C MET A 158 17.45 40.29 11.78
N VAL A 159 18.45 41.11 12.11
CA VAL A 159 19.87 40.79 11.77
C VAL A 159 20.28 39.46 12.44
N ALA A 160 19.99 39.30 13.71
CA ALA A 160 20.31 38.06 14.44
C ALA A 160 19.55 36.84 13.87
N VAL A 161 18.29 37.01 13.49
CA VAL A 161 17.51 35.93 12.82
C VAL A 161 18.14 35.53 11.48
N VAL A 162 18.54 36.50 10.66
CA VAL A 162 19.20 36.23 9.37
C VAL A 162 20.52 35.49 9.57
N VAL A 163 21.35 35.90 10.52
CA VAL A 163 22.61 35.22 10.89
C VAL A 163 22.33 33.83 11.39
N GLY A 164 21.30 33.68 12.25
CA GLY A 164 20.88 32.35 12.78
C GLY A 164 20.40 31.40 11.70
N VAL A 165 19.56 31.88 10.79
CA VAL A 165 19.07 31.07 9.66
C VAL A 165 20.23 30.65 8.73
N ALA A 166 21.14 31.56 8.43
CA ALA A 166 22.34 31.27 7.63
C ALA A 166 23.23 30.22 8.32
N GLY A 167 23.49 30.39 9.62
CA GLY A 167 24.27 29.43 10.43
C GLY A 167 23.60 28.07 10.59
N TYR A 168 22.27 28.01 10.59
CA TYR A 168 21.49 26.77 10.70
C TYR A 168 21.45 25.98 9.38
N ARG A 169 21.45 26.65 8.23
CA ARG A 169 21.30 26.00 6.91
C ARG A 169 22.44 25.04 6.57
N PHE A 170 23.68 25.42 6.88
CA PHE A 170 24.85 24.60 6.52
C PHE A 170 24.93 23.28 7.32
N PRO A 171 24.85 23.26 8.68
CA PRO A 171 24.83 22.02 9.44
C PRO A 171 23.64 21.12 9.12
N THR A 172 22.44 21.70 8.93
CA THR A 172 21.25 20.92 8.58
C THR A 172 21.36 20.26 7.20
N ALA A 173 21.97 20.91 6.22
CA ALA A 173 22.25 20.28 4.92
C ALA A 173 23.19 19.06 5.05
N ILE A 174 24.23 19.16 5.90
CA ILE A 174 25.13 18.03 6.21
C ILE A 174 24.35 16.89 6.90
N ALA A 175 23.55 17.21 7.92
CA ALA A 175 22.73 16.24 8.62
C ALA A 175 21.77 15.49 7.67
N MET A 176 21.09 16.23 6.77
CA MET A 176 20.19 15.65 5.78
C MET A 176 20.89 14.72 4.77
N ARG A 177 22.11 15.06 4.35
CA ARG A 177 22.91 14.14 3.51
C ARG A 177 23.20 12.82 4.24
N LYS A 178 23.58 12.90 5.53
CA LYS A 178 23.84 11.71 6.37
C LYS A 178 22.58 10.90 6.63
N PHE A 179 21.42 11.55 6.83
CA PHE A 179 20.13 10.86 6.95
C PHE A 179 19.74 10.13 5.67
N ARG A 180 19.99 10.73 4.49
CA ARG A 180 19.74 10.06 3.20
C ARG A 180 20.65 8.85 3.02
N ALA A 181 21.95 8.98 3.32
CA ALA A 181 22.87 7.85 3.28
C ALA A 181 22.45 6.73 4.24
N ALA A 182 22.04 7.07 5.48
CA ALA A 182 21.54 6.10 6.43
C ALA A 182 20.27 5.39 5.93
N ARG A 183 19.43 6.05 5.16
CA ARG A 183 18.23 5.45 4.57
C ARG A 183 18.56 4.45 3.47
N GLN A 184 19.53 4.74 2.61
CA GLN A 184 20.02 3.80 1.59
C GLN A 184 20.59 2.52 2.21
N GLU A 185 21.42 2.67 3.27
CA GLU A 185 21.94 1.50 3.99
C GLU A 185 20.85 0.74 4.77
N GLN A 186 19.77 1.40 5.12
CA GLN A 186 18.63 0.74 5.76
C GLN A 186 17.87 -0.17 4.79
N ASP A 187 17.82 0.15 3.51
CA ASP A 187 17.22 -0.72 2.50
C ASP A 187 18.01 -2.03 2.41
N ALA A 188 19.36 -1.96 2.43
CA ALA A 188 20.21 -3.15 2.53
C ALA A 188 20.00 -3.95 3.82
N LEU A 189 19.68 -3.28 4.94
CA LEU A 189 19.34 -3.96 6.19
C LEU A 189 18.00 -4.72 6.08
N PHE A 190 17.03 -4.18 5.39
CA PHE A 190 15.78 -4.88 5.10
C PHE A 190 15.99 -6.12 4.22
N ASP A 191 16.89 -6.06 3.23
CA ASP A 191 17.25 -7.22 2.42
C ASP A 191 17.89 -8.32 3.27
N HIS A 192 18.73 -7.95 4.26
CA HIS A 192 19.24 -8.91 5.23
C HIS A 192 18.13 -9.52 6.10
N PHE A 193 17.13 -8.73 6.55
CA PHE A 193 15.99 -9.27 7.31
C PHE A 193 15.15 -10.22 6.47
N ARG A 194 14.94 -9.90 5.18
CA ARG A 194 14.27 -10.83 4.26
C ARG A 194 15.05 -12.14 4.14
N GLY A 195 16.36 -12.06 3.86
CA GLY A 195 17.22 -13.24 3.79
C GLY A 195 17.27 -14.05 5.09
N LEU A 196 17.10 -13.39 6.26
CA LEU A 196 16.98 -14.08 7.55
C LEU A 196 15.66 -14.88 7.66
N ILE A 197 14.56 -14.29 7.24
CA ILE A 197 13.21 -14.90 7.35
C ILE A 197 13.07 -16.04 6.35
N GLU A 198 13.42 -15.79 5.10
CA GLU A 198 13.29 -16.76 4.01
C GLU A 198 14.32 -17.89 4.13
N GLY A 199 15.58 -17.56 4.47
CA GLY A 199 16.70 -18.50 4.58
C GLY A 199 16.97 -19.03 5.99
N VAL A 200 16.00 -18.95 6.92
CA VAL A 200 16.23 -19.35 8.32
C VAL A 200 16.58 -20.83 8.48
N LYS A 201 16.06 -21.71 7.63
CA LYS A 201 16.34 -23.15 7.65
C LYS A 201 17.79 -23.42 7.29
N GLU A 202 18.26 -22.81 6.19
CA GLU A 202 19.63 -22.94 5.69
C GLU A 202 20.66 -22.35 6.69
N LEU A 203 20.31 -21.22 7.33
CA LEU A 203 21.15 -20.62 8.36
C LEU A 203 21.21 -21.48 9.63
N LYS A 204 20.10 -22.11 10.02
CA LYS A 204 20.10 -23.02 11.18
C LYS A 204 20.92 -24.28 10.94
N LEU A 205 20.94 -24.81 9.73
CA LEU A 205 21.68 -26.03 9.38
C LEU A 205 23.21 -25.80 9.33
N HIS A 206 23.68 -24.57 9.04
CA HIS A 206 25.11 -24.32 8.81
C HIS A 206 25.68 -23.27 9.75
N ARG A 207 26.45 -23.72 10.79
CA ARG A 207 27.03 -22.84 11.80
C ARG A 207 27.92 -21.71 11.20
N MET A 208 28.76 -22.03 10.23
CA MET A 208 29.66 -21.03 9.60
C MET A 208 28.89 -20.00 8.79
N ARG A 209 27.90 -20.45 8.01
CA ARG A 209 27.04 -19.55 7.23
C ARG A 209 26.23 -18.61 8.13
N ARG A 210 25.68 -19.14 9.24
CA ARG A 210 24.99 -18.34 10.26
C ARG A 210 25.89 -17.26 10.86
N GLY A 211 27.14 -17.61 11.24
CA GLY A 211 28.13 -16.65 11.76
C GLY A 211 28.40 -15.54 10.74
N ALA A 212 28.78 -15.92 9.50
CA ALA A 212 29.06 -14.95 8.44
C ALA A 212 27.84 -14.04 8.11
N PHE A 213 26.63 -14.58 8.16
CA PHE A 213 25.41 -13.81 7.97
C PHE A 213 25.19 -12.77 9.08
N VAL A 214 25.34 -13.18 10.35
CA VAL A 214 25.21 -12.28 11.50
C VAL A 214 26.28 -11.19 11.47
N ASP A 215 27.51 -11.52 11.13
CA ASP A 215 28.61 -10.54 10.98
C ASP A 215 28.32 -9.51 9.89
N ARG A 216 27.72 -9.95 8.78
CA ARG A 216 27.31 -9.04 7.70
C ARG A 216 26.17 -8.13 8.13
N LEU A 217 25.15 -8.69 8.76
CA LEU A 217 24.02 -7.95 9.33
C LEU A 217 24.51 -6.89 10.34
N GLN A 218 25.41 -7.29 11.24
CA GLN A 218 25.99 -6.41 12.25
C GLN A 218 26.74 -5.24 11.62
N ARG A 219 27.57 -5.48 10.61
CA ARG A 219 28.29 -4.40 9.89
C ARG A 219 27.35 -3.39 9.28
N THR A 220 26.30 -3.84 8.59
CA THR A 220 25.29 -2.95 8.01
C THR A 220 24.53 -2.17 9.09
N ALA A 221 24.13 -2.84 10.18
CA ALA A 221 23.46 -2.20 11.31
C ALA A 221 24.35 -1.16 12.00
N ASP A 222 25.63 -1.44 12.20
CA ASP A 222 26.61 -0.51 12.79
C ASP A 222 26.85 0.70 11.87
N LEU A 223 26.88 0.50 10.55
CA LEU A 223 26.98 1.59 9.57
C LEU A 223 25.75 2.51 9.64
N VAL A 224 24.55 1.95 9.63
CA VAL A 224 23.30 2.70 9.79
C VAL A 224 23.28 3.46 11.11
N ARG A 225 23.64 2.79 12.21
CA ARG A 225 23.77 3.40 13.54
C ARG A 225 24.75 4.58 13.52
N GLY A 226 25.95 4.38 12.98
CA GLY A 226 26.99 5.42 12.90
C GLY A 226 26.54 6.64 12.09
N LEU A 227 25.88 6.43 10.95
CA LEU A 227 25.35 7.50 10.13
C LEU A 227 24.23 8.26 10.84
N ARG A 228 23.31 7.55 11.50
CA ARG A 228 22.19 8.16 12.26
C ARG A 228 22.68 8.97 13.45
N ILE A 229 23.63 8.45 14.24
CA ILE A 229 24.20 9.17 15.38
C ILE A 229 24.87 10.46 14.90
N ARG A 230 25.73 10.38 13.86
CA ARG A 230 26.38 11.58 13.32
C ARG A 230 25.37 12.60 12.76
N ALA A 231 24.33 12.14 12.09
CA ALA A 231 23.27 13.02 11.60
C ALA A 231 22.51 13.70 12.76
N ALA A 232 22.15 12.92 13.79
CA ALA A 232 21.45 13.42 14.98
C ALA A 232 22.32 14.41 15.78
N MET A 233 23.61 14.14 15.93
CA MET A 233 24.54 15.05 16.60
C MET A 233 24.65 16.38 15.85
N VAL A 234 24.85 16.36 14.51
CA VAL A 234 24.95 17.59 13.71
C VAL A 234 23.62 18.37 13.76
N PHE A 235 22.50 17.69 13.68
CA PHE A 235 21.18 18.33 13.79
C PHE A 235 20.95 18.89 15.20
N GLY A 236 21.27 18.13 16.24
CA GLY A 236 21.12 18.55 17.64
C GLY A 236 22.01 19.76 17.97
N THR A 237 23.28 19.77 17.53
CA THR A 237 24.17 20.92 17.73
C THR A 237 23.69 22.14 16.97
N ALA A 238 23.17 21.99 15.75
CA ALA A 238 22.56 23.11 15.00
C ALA A 238 21.33 23.67 15.71
N SER A 239 20.46 22.80 16.25
CA SER A 239 19.27 23.20 17.01
C SER A 239 19.63 23.91 18.31
N ALA A 240 20.59 23.36 19.06
CA ALA A 240 21.09 23.97 20.30
C ALA A 240 21.78 25.33 20.02
N GLY A 241 22.56 25.43 18.94
CA GLY A 241 23.15 26.69 18.50
C GLY A 241 22.11 27.76 18.15
N GLY A 242 21.03 27.37 17.47
CA GLY A 242 19.89 28.27 17.21
C GLY A 242 19.22 28.77 18.51
N GLN A 243 19.04 27.88 19.47
CA GLN A 243 18.50 28.25 20.79
C GLN A 243 19.44 29.17 21.56
N MET A 244 20.73 28.87 21.54
CA MET A 244 21.74 29.71 22.18
C MET A 244 21.79 31.11 21.57
N LEU A 245 21.62 31.24 20.26
CA LEU A 245 21.54 32.53 19.59
C LEU A 245 20.38 33.39 20.11
N PHE A 246 19.20 32.78 20.32
CA PHE A 246 18.06 33.49 20.92
C PHE A 246 18.37 34.02 22.33
N PHE A 247 18.98 33.19 23.18
CA PHE A 247 19.40 33.64 24.51
C PHE A 247 20.49 34.71 24.44
N LEU A 248 21.41 34.61 23.48
CA LEU A 248 22.43 35.65 23.24
C LEU A 248 21.80 37.00 22.84
N VAL A 249 20.78 36.96 21.96
CA VAL A 249 20.01 38.17 21.59
C VAL A 249 19.34 38.79 22.82
N ILE A 250 18.68 37.98 23.65
CA ILE A 250 18.06 38.43 24.90
C ILE A 250 19.14 39.01 25.84
N GLY A 251 20.28 38.33 25.98
CA GLY A 251 21.40 38.83 26.81
C GLY A 251 21.96 40.16 26.31
N VAL A 252 22.17 40.31 25.01
CA VAL A 252 22.63 41.59 24.40
C VAL A 252 21.59 42.71 24.65
N LEU A 253 20.30 42.40 24.50
CA LEU A 253 19.22 43.38 24.75
C LEU A 253 19.17 43.83 26.21
N LEU A 254 19.42 42.92 27.16
CA LEU A 254 19.29 43.19 28.59
C LEU A 254 20.57 43.78 29.19
N PHE A 255 21.78 43.32 28.79
CA PHE A 255 23.05 43.63 29.45
C PHE A 255 23.97 44.55 28.67
N VAL A 256 23.88 44.54 27.33
CA VAL A 256 24.70 45.42 26.48
C VAL A 256 23.85 46.58 26.01
N ARG A 257 23.64 47.57 26.87
CA ARG A 257 22.92 48.81 26.52
C ARG A 257 23.79 49.62 25.51
N PRO A 258 23.47 49.69 24.23
CA PRO A 258 24.13 50.67 23.34
C PRO A 258 23.73 52.07 23.82
N GLY A 259 24.70 52.90 24.17
CA GLY A 259 24.46 54.24 24.73
C GLY A 259 23.69 55.20 23.83
N SER A 260 23.28 54.73 22.64
CA SER A 260 22.47 55.46 21.63
C SER A 260 20.99 55.04 21.60
N VAL A 261 20.57 54.00 22.38
CA VAL A 261 19.19 53.53 22.39
C VAL A 261 18.60 53.80 23.77
N GLU A 262 17.84 54.89 23.89
CA GLU A 262 16.94 55.15 25.03
C GLU A 262 15.75 54.15 24.95
N ALA A 263 16.02 52.85 25.05
CA ALA A 263 14.94 51.87 25.11
C ALA A 263 14.24 51.96 26.48
N ASP A 264 12.95 52.24 26.45
CA ASP A 264 12.12 52.25 27.63
C ASP A 264 12.20 50.87 28.32
N HIS A 265 12.43 50.85 29.62
CA HIS A 265 12.53 49.61 30.38
C HIS A 265 11.31 48.68 30.16
N GLU A 266 10.15 49.26 29.95
CA GLU A 266 8.91 48.57 29.63
C GLU A 266 8.96 47.87 28.26
N ALA A 267 9.62 48.44 27.26
CA ALA A 267 9.82 47.81 25.96
C ALA A 267 10.75 46.58 26.05
N LEU A 268 11.83 46.67 26.83
CA LEU A 268 12.77 45.56 27.04
C LEU A 268 12.11 44.33 27.69
N VAL A 269 11.24 44.56 28.69
CA VAL A 269 10.46 43.48 29.35
C VAL A 269 9.54 42.82 28.31
N GLY A 270 8.81 43.61 27.52
CA GLY A 270 7.93 43.10 26.48
C GLY A 270 8.69 42.29 25.41
N PHE A 271 9.82 42.78 24.93
CA PHE A 271 10.70 42.09 23.99
C PHE A 271 11.15 40.74 24.53
N THR A 272 11.61 40.69 25.80
CA THR A 272 12.11 39.47 26.42
C THR A 272 11.02 38.41 26.53
N VAL A 273 9.82 38.79 26.99
CA VAL A 273 8.68 37.83 27.16
C VAL A 273 8.25 37.27 25.79
N ILE A 274 8.17 38.13 24.76
CA ILE A 274 7.76 37.71 23.42
C ILE A 274 8.81 36.81 22.76
N LEU A 275 10.09 37.13 22.90
CA LEU A 275 11.18 36.31 22.38
C LEU A 275 11.19 34.91 23.01
N LEU A 276 11.03 34.82 24.33
CA LEU A 276 10.92 33.53 25.02
C LEU A 276 9.72 32.72 24.53
N TYR A 277 8.60 33.37 24.26
CA TYR A 277 7.40 32.70 23.77
C TYR A 277 7.54 32.24 22.31
N VAL A 278 8.08 33.08 21.39
CA VAL A 278 8.14 32.78 19.95
C VAL A 278 9.12 31.65 19.63
N MET A 279 10.05 31.36 20.52
CA MET A 279 11.06 30.33 20.34
C MET A 279 10.45 28.95 20.11
N THR A 280 9.44 28.55 20.88
CA THR A 280 8.77 27.25 20.75
C THR A 280 8.00 27.11 19.43
N PRO A 281 7.13 28.05 19.02
CA PRO A 281 6.49 28.04 17.70
C PRO A 281 7.48 27.97 16.53
N LEU A 282 8.57 28.73 16.60
CA LEU A 282 9.58 28.75 15.56
C LEU A 282 10.31 27.40 15.46
N GLN A 283 10.72 26.80 16.59
CA GLN A 283 11.33 25.48 16.62
C GLN A 283 10.37 24.41 16.08
N THR A 284 9.09 24.48 16.44
CA THR A 284 8.07 23.57 15.93
C THR A 284 7.99 23.63 14.39
N LEU A 285 7.97 24.83 13.82
CA LEU A 285 7.98 25.02 12.37
C LEU A 285 9.22 24.41 11.72
N LEU A 286 10.41 24.69 12.25
CA LEU A 286 11.68 24.20 11.71
C LEU A 286 11.79 22.67 11.76
N ASN A 287 11.35 22.05 12.84
CA ASN A 287 11.42 20.59 13.03
C ASN A 287 10.47 19.81 12.12
N GLN A 288 9.44 20.46 11.60
CA GLN A 288 8.41 19.80 10.79
C GLN A 288 8.62 19.88 9.28
N PHE A 289 9.52 20.76 8.83
CA PHE A 289 9.84 20.87 7.40
C PHE A 289 10.19 19.54 6.71
N PRO A 290 10.96 18.64 7.35
CA PRO A 290 11.27 17.33 6.74
C PRO A 290 10.05 16.45 6.47
N ASN A 291 8.98 16.58 7.24
CA ASN A 291 7.76 15.78 7.09
C ASN A 291 6.98 16.19 5.83
N VAL A 292 7.00 17.47 5.47
CA VAL A 292 6.37 17.97 4.24
C VAL A 292 7.06 17.39 3.00
N GLY A 293 8.40 17.30 3.02
CA GLY A 293 9.16 16.70 1.92
C GLY A 293 8.87 15.21 1.73
N ARG A 294 8.66 14.46 2.82
CA ARG A 294 8.25 13.03 2.74
C ARG A 294 6.89 12.86 2.10
N ALA A 295 5.94 13.71 2.46
CA ALA A 295 4.60 13.66 1.87
C ALA A 295 4.59 13.99 0.38
N GLU A 296 5.43 14.92 -0.06
CA GLU A 296 5.54 15.26 -1.48
C GLU A 296 6.00 14.05 -2.31
N VAL A 297 7.03 13.33 -1.82
CA VAL A 297 7.50 12.08 -2.43
C VAL A 297 6.44 10.98 -2.37
N ALA A 298 5.72 10.85 -1.26
CA ALA A 298 4.64 9.86 -1.12
C ALA A 298 3.48 10.12 -2.11
N VAL A 299 3.08 11.39 -2.29
CA VAL A 299 2.07 11.77 -3.30
C VAL A 299 2.54 11.45 -4.71
N GLU A 300 3.82 11.69 -5.04
CA GLU A 300 4.38 11.33 -6.34
C GLU A 300 4.34 9.83 -6.58
N LYS A 301 4.69 9.03 -5.57
CA LYS A 301 4.63 7.56 -5.65
C LYS A 301 3.20 7.04 -5.83
N VAL A 302 2.24 7.54 -5.03
CA VAL A 302 0.82 7.18 -5.15
C VAL A 302 0.28 7.54 -6.54
N LYS A 303 0.60 8.73 -7.05
CA LYS A 303 0.19 9.14 -8.41
C LYS A 303 0.87 8.29 -9.49
N ALA A 304 2.17 8.02 -9.35
CA ALA A 304 2.90 7.19 -10.30
C ALA A 304 2.33 5.77 -10.33
N LEU A 305 1.96 5.20 -9.17
CA LEU A 305 1.30 3.91 -9.11
C LEU A 305 -0.07 3.95 -9.80
N GLY A 306 -0.94 4.91 -9.46
CA GLY A 306 -2.25 5.06 -10.11
C GLY A 306 -2.14 5.25 -11.62
N LEU A 307 -1.20 6.08 -12.11
CA LEU A 307 -0.93 6.23 -13.55
C LEU A 307 -0.42 4.92 -14.18
N GLN A 308 0.44 4.20 -13.48
CA GLN A 308 0.91 2.90 -13.94
C GLN A 308 -0.21 1.87 -14.00
N LEU A 309 -1.13 1.85 -13.06
CA LEU A 309 -2.28 0.98 -13.04
C LEU A 309 -3.28 1.35 -14.13
N SER A 310 -3.61 2.63 -14.30
CA SER A 310 -4.60 3.11 -15.27
C SER A 310 -4.12 3.13 -16.74
N ALA A 311 -2.81 3.23 -16.98
CA ALA A 311 -2.26 3.29 -18.34
C ALA A 311 -2.37 1.98 -19.15
N ALA A 312 -2.71 0.86 -18.49
CA ALA A 312 -2.83 -0.46 -19.12
C ALA A 312 -4.22 -0.77 -19.71
N GLY A 313 -5.14 0.22 -19.69
CA GLY A 313 -6.55 -0.02 -19.98
C GLY A 313 -7.22 -0.71 -18.80
N ASN A 314 -7.91 0.05 -17.97
CA ASN A 314 -8.63 -0.53 -16.83
C ASN A 314 -9.67 -1.51 -17.36
N GLU A 315 -9.61 -2.73 -16.87
CA GLU A 315 -10.71 -3.68 -17.02
C GLU A 315 -11.93 -3.05 -16.34
N ARG A 316 -13.05 -3.00 -17.03
CA ARG A 316 -14.31 -2.57 -16.41
C ARG A 316 -14.77 -3.69 -15.48
N LEU A 317 -14.37 -3.61 -14.22
CA LEU A 317 -15.05 -4.38 -13.19
C LEU A 317 -16.48 -3.86 -13.09
N ALA A 318 -17.45 -4.76 -13.04
CA ALA A 318 -18.84 -4.41 -12.78
C ALA A 318 -18.90 -3.54 -11.51
N ALA A 319 -19.33 -2.28 -11.67
CA ALA A 319 -18.99 -1.21 -10.73
C ALA A 319 -19.75 -1.26 -9.40
N ASP A 320 -20.74 -2.15 -9.22
CA ASP A 320 -21.52 -2.23 -7.97
C ASP A 320 -22.09 -3.62 -7.70
N PRO A 321 -21.94 -4.13 -6.46
CA PRO A 321 -22.68 -5.33 -6.02
C PRO A 321 -24.22 -5.15 -6.04
N GLU A 322 -24.73 -3.91 -6.06
CA GLU A 322 -26.17 -3.62 -6.19
C GLU A 322 -26.71 -3.88 -7.61
N GLY A 323 -25.83 -3.87 -8.65
CA GLY A 323 -26.18 -4.31 -10.01
C GLY A 323 -25.97 -5.81 -10.24
N ALA A 324 -25.12 -6.44 -9.44
CA ALA A 324 -24.83 -7.88 -9.51
C ALA A 324 -25.83 -8.76 -8.71
N ALA A 325 -26.82 -8.15 -8.06
CA ALA A 325 -27.94 -8.86 -7.41
C ALA A 325 -28.90 -9.54 -8.42
N GLY A 326 -28.36 -10.03 -9.52
CA GLY A 326 -29.15 -10.62 -10.59
C GLY A 326 -28.34 -11.38 -11.64
N VAL A 327 -27.18 -11.97 -11.30
CA VAL A 327 -26.71 -13.10 -12.10
C VAL A 327 -27.61 -14.27 -11.67
N PRO A 328 -28.53 -14.72 -12.51
CA PRO A 328 -29.36 -15.87 -12.18
C PRO A 328 -28.41 -17.06 -12.01
N GLN A 329 -28.32 -17.59 -10.79
CA GLN A 329 -27.62 -18.86 -10.53
C GLN A 329 -28.30 -20.05 -11.20
N ASP A 330 -29.44 -19.83 -11.89
CA ASP A 330 -30.34 -20.91 -12.36
C ASP A 330 -30.67 -20.89 -13.87
N GLU A 331 -30.28 -19.87 -14.63
CA GLU A 331 -30.31 -20.04 -16.10
C GLU A 331 -28.89 -20.40 -16.52
N GLY A 332 -28.64 -21.69 -16.72
CA GLY A 332 -27.38 -22.22 -17.14
C GLY A 332 -26.79 -21.36 -18.25
N CYS A 333 -25.64 -20.73 -18.00
CA CYS A 333 -24.81 -20.18 -19.07
C CYS A 333 -24.54 -21.33 -20.04
N SER A 334 -25.44 -21.51 -21.01
CA SER A 334 -25.26 -22.49 -22.06
C SER A 334 -24.17 -21.94 -22.95
N TRP A 335 -22.98 -22.45 -22.79
CA TRP A 335 -21.89 -22.26 -23.74
C TRP A 335 -21.71 -23.57 -24.51
N GLU A 336 -21.35 -23.47 -25.78
CA GLU A 336 -21.18 -24.64 -26.63
C GLU A 336 -19.72 -24.85 -26.99
N ARG A 337 -18.95 -23.76 -27.14
CA ARG A 337 -17.58 -23.86 -27.63
C ARG A 337 -16.74 -22.65 -27.22
N LEU A 338 -15.56 -22.92 -26.66
CA LEU A 338 -14.53 -21.93 -26.39
C LEU A 338 -13.34 -22.21 -27.28
N GLU A 339 -12.83 -21.18 -27.97
CA GLU A 339 -11.73 -21.32 -28.93
C GLU A 339 -10.65 -20.28 -28.65
N LEU A 340 -9.41 -20.72 -28.60
CA LEU A 340 -8.22 -19.89 -28.73
C LEU A 340 -7.75 -19.99 -30.19
N LEU A 341 -7.60 -18.86 -30.88
CA LEU A 341 -7.22 -18.84 -32.29
C LEU A 341 -5.91 -18.07 -32.43
N GLY A 342 -4.81 -18.77 -32.66
CA GLY A 342 -3.48 -18.19 -32.82
C GLY A 342 -2.99 -17.36 -31.65
N VAL A 343 -3.44 -17.68 -30.44
CA VAL A 343 -3.17 -16.87 -29.23
C VAL A 343 -1.70 -16.89 -28.88
N THR A 344 -1.14 -15.69 -28.66
CA THR A 344 0.25 -15.49 -28.19
C THR A 344 0.29 -14.63 -26.95
N HIS A 345 1.22 -14.93 -26.04
CA HIS A 345 1.51 -14.08 -24.90
C HIS A 345 2.99 -14.11 -24.56
N THR A 346 3.60 -12.93 -24.37
CA THR A 346 5.03 -12.78 -24.09
C THR A 346 5.24 -12.36 -22.66
N TYR A 347 6.01 -13.13 -21.93
CA TYR A 347 6.37 -12.89 -20.54
C TYR A 347 7.79 -12.34 -20.44
N GLU A 348 7.95 -11.13 -19.92
CA GLU A 348 9.26 -10.53 -19.62
C GLU A 348 9.89 -11.22 -18.41
N ARG A 349 11.03 -11.90 -18.57
CA ARG A 349 11.77 -12.49 -17.46
C ARG A 349 12.59 -11.44 -16.72
N GLU A 350 12.41 -11.36 -15.40
CA GLU A 350 13.33 -10.59 -14.56
C GLU A 350 14.74 -11.17 -14.65
N GLY A 351 15.69 -10.36 -15.15
CA GLY A 351 17.12 -10.75 -15.18
C GLY A 351 17.80 -10.72 -16.55
N GLY A 352 17.08 -10.37 -17.62
CA GLY A 352 17.71 -10.15 -18.93
C GLY A 352 18.02 -11.42 -19.73
N GLU A 353 17.47 -12.57 -19.40
CA GLU A 353 17.62 -13.85 -20.13
C GLU A 353 16.68 -13.99 -21.36
N GLY A 354 16.14 -12.88 -21.86
CA GLY A 354 15.24 -12.86 -23.03
C GLY A 354 13.77 -13.12 -22.65
N ASP A 355 12.89 -12.63 -23.50
CA ASP A 355 11.44 -12.80 -23.35
C ASP A 355 11.03 -14.24 -23.66
N PHE A 356 10.08 -14.77 -22.89
CA PHE A 356 9.50 -16.08 -23.17
C PHE A 356 8.09 -15.89 -23.75
N THR A 357 7.86 -16.41 -24.93
CA THR A 357 6.58 -16.31 -25.63
C THR A 357 5.86 -17.65 -25.63
N VAL A 358 4.63 -17.66 -25.17
CA VAL A 358 3.68 -18.77 -25.36
C VAL A 358 2.89 -18.51 -26.62
N GLY A 359 2.81 -19.50 -27.50
CA GLY A 359 2.04 -19.43 -28.74
C GLY A 359 2.88 -19.37 -30.02
N PRO A 360 2.21 -19.29 -31.18
CA PRO A 360 0.75 -19.26 -31.34
C PRO A 360 0.08 -20.57 -30.88
N VAL A 361 -1.03 -20.45 -30.16
CA VAL A 361 -1.82 -21.60 -29.66
C VAL A 361 -3.22 -21.56 -30.26
N ASP A 362 -3.60 -22.68 -30.87
CA ASP A 362 -4.97 -22.99 -31.23
C ASP A 362 -5.47 -24.06 -30.26
N LEU A 363 -6.58 -23.79 -29.57
CA LEU A 363 -7.18 -24.71 -28.57
C LEU A 363 -8.69 -24.56 -28.64
N VAL A 364 -9.40 -25.67 -28.61
CA VAL A 364 -10.85 -25.71 -28.54
C VAL A 364 -11.24 -26.46 -27.28
N LEU A 365 -12.24 -25.98 -26.53
CA LEU A 365 -12.84 -26.68 -25.41
C LEU A 365 -14.33 -26.84 -25.66
N GLU A 366 -14.87 -28.01 -25.32
CA GLU A 366 -16.28 -28.34 -25.43
C GLU A 366 -16.86 -28.84 -24.09
N PRO A 367 -18.15 -28.67 -23.82
CA PRO A 367 -18.78 -29.17 -22.59
C PRO A 367 -18.60 -30.67 -22.42
N GLY A 368 -18.30 -31.10 -21.20
CA GLY A 368 -18.15 -32.51 -20.86
C GLY A 368 -16.80 -33.15 -21.24
N GLU A 369 -15.86 -32.35 -21.77
CA GLU A 369 -14.53 -32.82 -22.17
C GLU A 369 -13.54 -32.74 -20.99
N LEU A 370 -12.74 -33.79 -20.79
CA LEU A 370 -11.61 -33.83 -19.86
C LEU A 370 -10.30 -33.69 -20.65
N VAL A 371 -9.65 -32.53 -20.53
CA VAL A 371 -8.41 -32.18 -21.22
C VAL A 371 -7.23 -32.12 -20.25
N TYR A 372 -6.17 -32.87 -20.51
CA TYR A 372 -4.93 -32.74 -19.77
C TYR A 372 -3.92 -31.85 -20.53
N LEU A 373 -3.46 -30.79 -19.87
CA LEU A 373 -2.39 -29.95 -20.34
C LEU A 373 -1.06 -30.40 -19.73
N VAL A 374 -0.17 -30.98 -20.54
CA VAL A 374 1.05 -31.63 -20.09
C VAL A 374 2.30 -30.99 -20.72
N GLY A 375 3.47 -31.25 -20.16
CA GLY A 375 4.74 -30.71 -20.67
C GLY A 375 5.78 -30.54 -19.57
N GLY A 376 7.01 -30.25 -19.94
CA GLY A 376 8.11 -30.03 -19.00
C GLY A 376 7.92 -28.75 -18.14
N ASN A 377 8.74 -28.62 -17.09
CA ASN A 377 8.77 -27.37 -16.32
C ASN A 377 9.24 -26.22 -17.23
N GLY A 378 8.57 -25.06 -17.14
CA GLY A 378 8.88 -23.92 -17.98
C GLY A 378 8.35 -23.99 -19.43
N SER A 379 7.55 -25.02 -19.79
CA SER A 379 6.96 -25.13 -21.14
C SER A 379 5.84 -24.14 -21.43
N GLY A 380 5.39 -23.35 -20.45
CA GLY A 380 4.36 -22.31 -20.62
C GLY A 380 2.95 -22.72 -20.20
N LYS A 381 2.73 -23.88 -19.57
CA LYS A 381 1.40 -24.38 -19.16
C LYS A 381 0.60 -23.42 -18.27
N THR A 382 1.20 -22.97 -17.16
CA THR A 382 0.56 -22.02 -16.24
C THR A 382 0.31 -20.68 -16.92
N THR A 383 1.20 -20.22 -17.82
CA THR A 383 1.00 -19.01 -18.62
C THR A 383 -0.19 -19.18 -19.55
N LEU A 384 -0.27 -20.30 -20.28
CA LEU A 384 -1.43 -20.62 -21.12
C LEU A 384 -2.71 -20.70 -20.29
N ALA A 385 -2.68 -21.32 -19.12
CA ALA A 385 -3.83 -21.36 -18.20
C ALA A 385 -4.30 -19.97 -17.81
N LYS A 386 -3.38 -19.06 -17.45
CA LYS A 386 -3.72 -17.65 -17.12
C LYS A 386 -4.29 -16.89 -18.33
N VAL A 387 -3.82 -17.16 -19.54
CA VAL A 387 -4.40 -16.60 -20.76
C VAL A 387 -5.80 -17.20 -21.02
N LEU A 388 -5.95 -18.51 -20.90
CA LEU A 388 -7.21 -19.22 -21.11
C LEU A 388 -8.32 -18.70 -20.20
N VAL A 389 -8.03 -18.40 -18.94
CA VAL A 389 -9.03 -17.87 -17.99
C VAL A 389 -9.14 -16.33 -18.04
N GLY A 390 -8.45 -15.66 -18.97
CA GLY A 390 -8.50 -14.22 -19.15
C GLY A 390 -7.81 -13.41 -18.06
N LEU A 391 -6.91 -13.99 -17.24
CA LEU A 391 -6.07 -13.26 -16.30
C LEU A 391 -4.91 -12.56 -17.00
N TYR A 392 -4.42 -13.16 -18.09
CA TYR A 392 -3.50 -12.53 -19.03
C TYR A 392 -4.23 -12.24 -20.32
N GLN A 393 -4.07 -11.03 -20.83
CA GLN A 393 -4.57 -10.68 -22.14
C GLN A 393 -3.60 -11.18 -23.20
N PRO A 394 -4.08 -11.77 -24.32
CA PRO A 394 -3.22 -12.16 -25.41
C PRO A 394 -2.58 -10.94 -26.10
N ASP A 395 -1.30 -11.05 -26.47
CA ASP A 395 -0.61 -10.06 -27.28
C ASP A 395 -0.99 -10.16 -28.77
N GLY A 396 -1.44 -11.35 -29.19
CA GLY A 396 -1.94 -11.63 -30.54
C GLY A 396 -2.86 -12.83 -30.55
N GLY A 397 -3.62 -12.99 -31.60
CA GLY A 397 -4.71 -13.97 -31.69
C GLY A 397 -5.98 -13.51 -30.98
N THR A 398 -6.99 -14.37 -30.89
CA THR A 398 -8.29 -14.05 -30.29
C THR A 398 -8.82 -15.20 -29.46
N ILE A 399 -9.62 -14.85 -28.44
CA ILE A 399 -10.42 -15.80 -27.66
C ILE A 399 -11.87 -15.66 -28.11
N MET A 400 -12.51 -16.76 -28.44
CA MET A 400 -13.89 -16.81 -28.90
C MET A 400 -14.73 -17.68 -27.98
N VAL A 401 -15.96 -17.28 -27.67
CA VAL A 401 -16.98 -18.10 -27.00
C VAL A 401 -18.22 -18.08 -27.88
N ASP A 402 -18.66 -19.25 -28.31
CA ASP A 402 -19.81 -19.46 -29.20
C ASP A 402 -19.77 -18.56 -30.45
N GLY A 403 -18.58 -18.44 -31.04
CA GLY A 403 -18.36 -17.64 -32.25
C GLY A 403 -18.32 -16.12 -31.99
N ARG A 404 -18.29 -15.66 -30.73
CA ARG A 404 -18.16 -14.25 -30.35
C ARG A 404 -16.79 -14.00 -29.76
N GLU A 405 -16.11 -12.96 -30.21
CA GLU A 405 -14.83 -12.55 -29.68
C GLU A 405 -14.97 -11.96 -28.26
N VAL A 406 -14.13 -12.41 -27.35
CA VAL A 406 -14.05 -11.89 -25.99
C VAL A 406 -13.17 -10.63 -26.00
N GLY A 407 -13.83 -9.47 -26.07
CA GLY A 407 -13.16 -8.18 -25.94
C GLY A 407 -12.90 -7.77 -24.48
N VAL A 408 -12.17 -6.68 -24.30
CA VAL A 408 -11.83 -6.15 -22.96
C VAL A 408 -13.07 -5.87 -22.11
N ASP A 409 -14.15 -5.38 -22.72
CA ASP A 409 -15.41 -5.07 -22.03
C ASP A 409 -16.20 -6.32 -21.59
N GLY A 410 -15.97 -7.49 -22.22
CA GLY A 410 -16.61 -8.77 -21.90
C GLY A 410 -15.75 -9.69 -21.03
N LEU A 411 -14.56 -9.26 -20.63
CA LEU A 411 -13.58 -10.11 -19.96
C LEU A 411 -14.03 -10.52 -18.55
N ASP A 412 -14.77 -9.66 -17.85
CA ASP A 412 -15.30 -9.96 -16.51
C ASP A 412 -16.37 -11.05 -16.58
N ASP A 413 -17.31 -10.96 -17.53
CA ASP A 413 -18.33 -12.01 -17.79
C ASP A 413 -17.67 -13.31 -18.26
N TYR A 414 -16.66 -13.24 -19.11
CA TYR A 414 -15.89 -14.40 -19.56
C TYR A 414 -15.27 -15.17 -18.39
N ARG A 415 -14.67 -14.47 -17.44
CA ARG A 415 -14.09 -15.09 -16.23
C ARG A 415 -15.13 -15.82 -15.38
N GLN A 416 -16.40 -15.42 -15.45
CA GLN A 416 -17.47 -16.11 -14.73
C GLN A 416 -17.75 -17.52 -15.27
N LEU A 417 -17.21 -17.89 -16.42
CA LEU A 417 -17.31 -19.25 -16.94
C LEU A 417 -16.41 -20.24 -16.18
N PHE A 418 -15.44 -19.78 -15.42
CA PHE A 418 -14.39 -20.62 -14.84
C PHE A 418 -14.45 -20.75 -13.34
N SER A 419 -14.28 -21.98 -12.83
CA SER A 419 -13.82 -22.28 -11.48
C SER A 419 -12.38 -22.75 -11.55
N VAL A 420 -11.46 -22.02 -10.91
CA VAL A 420 -10.01 -22.22 -11.09
C VAL A 420 -9.30 -22.45 -9.77
N VAL A 421 -8.43 -23.46 -9.74
CA VAL A 421 -7.49 -23.66 -8.63
C VAL A 421 -6.07 -23.65 -9.18
N PHE A 422 -5.37 -22.53 -9.02
CA PHE A 422 -3.96 -22.39 -9.35
C PHE A 422 -3.05 -23.06 -8.30
N GLY A 423 -1.81 -23.38 -8.67
CA GLY A 423 -0.82 -23.95 -7.76
C GLY A 423 -0.44 -23.02 -6.59
N ASP A 424 -0.45 -21.71 -6.84
CA ASP A 424 -0.14 -20.62 -5.91
C ASP A 424 -1.38 -19.92 -5.33
N PHE A 425 -2.52 -20.60 -5.26
CA PHE A 425 -3.80 -20.06 -4.81
C PHE A 425 -3.73 -19.39 -3.43
N TYR A 426 -4.54 -18.36 -3.23
CA TYR A 426 -4.79 -17.76 -1.93
C TYR A 426 -6.12 -18.24 -1.35
N LEU A 427 -6.12 -18.65 -0.08
CA LEU A 427 -7.31 -19.13 0.60
C LEU A 427 -7.86 -18.01 1.51
N PHE A 428 -9.02 -17.49 1.18
CA PHE A 428 -9.74 -16.56 2.03
C PHE A 428 -10.37 -17.29 3.22
N ASP A 429 -10.54 -16.60 4.33
CA ASP A 429 -11.20 -17.12 5.54
C ASP A 429 -12.74 -17.12 5.43
N ARG A 430 -13.29 -16.50 4.38
CA ARG A 430 -14.72 -16.43 4.05
C ARG A 430 -14.97 -16.87 2.61
N LEU A 431 -16.15 -17.45 2.40
CA LEU A 431 -16.67 -17.80 1.07
C LEU A 431 -17.28 -16.57 0.39
N LEU A 432 -16.41 -15.59 0.07
CA LEU A 432 -16.81 -14.29 -0.48
C LEU A 432 -17.59 -14.45 -1.79
N GLY A 433 -18.77 -13.83 -1.89
CA GLY A 433 -19.63 -13.88 -3.08
C GLY A 433 -20.39 -15.19 -3.26
N LEU A 434 -20.32 -16.12 -2.30
CA LEU A 434 -21.01 -17.40 -2.29
C LEU A 434 -22.02 -17.50 -1.12
N GLU A 435 -22.33 -16.37 -0.48
CA GLU A 435 -23.22 -16.30 0.70
C GLU A 435 -24.68 -16.54 0.28
N THR A 436 -25.04 -17.82 0.07
CA THR A 436 -26.43 -18.27 -0.12
C THR A 436 -26.98 -18.86 1.19
N PRO A 437 -28.31 -18.87 1.40
CA PRO A 437 -28.89 -19.41 2.64
C PRO A 437 -28.51 -20.87 2.93
N ASP A 438 -28.14 -21.65 1.91
CA ASP A 438 -27.77 -23.06 1.97
C ASP A 438 -26.26 -23.30 1.90
N VAL A 439 -25.42 -22.25 1.87
CA VAL A 439 -23.98 -22.36 1.67
C VAL A 439 -23.31 -23.27 2.72
N ASP A 440 -23.69 -23.15 3.98
CA ASP A 440 -23.11 -23.94 5.06
C ASP A 440 -23.43 -25.43 4.92
N GLU A 441 -24.65 -25.77 4.46
CA GLU A 441 -25.05 -27.16 4.23
C GLU A 441 -24.35 -27.76 3.01
N ARG A 442 -24.24 -26.98 1.91
CA ARG A 442 -23.51 -27.39 0.72
C ARG A 442 -22.02 -27.57 1.03
N ALA A 443 -21.42 -26.58 1.74
CA ALA A 443 -20.03 -26.64 2.16
C ALA A 443 -19.77 -27.89 3.04
N ARG A 444 -20.64 -28.19 3.99
CA ARG A 444 -20.48 -29.38 4.86
C ARG A 444 -20.46 -30.67 4.04
N ARG A 445 -21.36 -30.85 3.07
CA ARG A 445 -21.35 -32.02 2.18
C ARG A 445 -20.03 -32.19 1.44
N TYR A 446 -19.54 -31.11 0.84
CA TYR A 446 -18.26 -31.12 0.12
C TYR A 446 -17.06 -31.31 1.06
N LEU A 447 -17.09 -30.79 2.29
CA LEU A 447 -16.03 -31.03 3.28
C LEU A 447 -15.95 -32.51 3.68
N ASP A 448 -17.10 -33.21 3.76
CA ASP A 448 -17.17 -34.65 4.00
C ASP A 448 -16.60 -35.44 2.81
N GLU A 449 -16.99 -35.09 1.57
CA GLU A 449 -16.46 -35.72 0.34
C GLU A 449 -14.95 -35.52 0.19
N LEU A 450 -14.44 -34.35 0.62
CA LEU A 450 -13.02 -33.99 0.57
C LEU A 450 -12.22 -34.50 1.79
N GLU A 451 -12.87 -35.21 2.70
CA GLU A 451 -12.28 -35.80 3.92
C GLU A 451 -11.61 -34.77 4.84
N ILE A 452 -12.10 -33.54 4.87
CA ILE A 452 -11.58 -32.45 5.73
C ILE A 452 -12.60 -31.88 6.72
N ALA A 453 -13.83 -32.41 6.79
CA ALA A 453 -14.86 -31.96 7.73
C ALA A 453 -14.45 -32.10 9.21
N HIS A 454 -13.53 -33.03 9.53
CA HIS A 454 -12.97 -33.18 10.87
C HIS A 454 -11.97 -32.06 11.27
N LYS A 455 -11.57 -31.21 10.34
CA LYS A 455 -10.61 -30.10 10.54
C LYS A 455 -11.25 -28.72 10.39
N VAL A 456 -12.22 -28.59 9.48
CA VAL A 456 -12.80 -27.31 9.11
C VAL A 456 -14.31 -27.40 9.16
N GLU A 457 -14.93 -26.42 9.80
CA GLU A 457 -16.37 -26.16 9.72
C GLU A 457 -16.61 -24.85 8.98
N VAL A 458 -17.76 -24.74 8.32
CA VAL A 458 -18.27 -23.50 7.74
C VAL A 458 -19.49 -23.07 8.52
N ARG A 459 -19.50 -21.80 8.95
CA ARG A 459 -20.62 -21.17 9.65
C ARG A 459 -20.79 -19.74 9.13
N ASP A 460 -21.98 -19.42 8.65
CA ASP A 460 -22.29 -18.11 8.05
C ASP A 460 -21.30 -17.75 6.91
N GLY A 461 -20.88 -18.75 6.12
CA GLY A 461 -19.89 -18.58 5.05
C GLY A 461 -18.45 -18.34 5.54
N GLU A 462 -18.17 -18.44 6.82
CA GLU A 462 -16.83 -18.30 7.42
C GLU A 462 -16.20 -19.69 7.69
N LEU A 463 -14.92 -19.84 7.31
CA LEU A 463 -14.13 -21.02 7.59
C LEU A 463 -13.58 -20.95 9.03
N SER A 464 -13.74 -22.03 9.81
CA SER A 464 -13.25 -22.08 11.20
C SER A 464 -11.73 -21.95 11.30
N THR A 465 -10.99 -22.32 10.27
CA THR A 465 -9.53 -22.15 10.16
C THR A 465 -9.05 -22.28 8.72
N THR A 466 -7.97 -21.60 8.40
CA THR A 466 -7.17 -21.76 7.18
C THR A 466 -5.75 -22.28 7.48
N ASP A 467 -5.44 -22.52 8.77
CA ASP A 467 -4.16 -23.07 9.22
C ASP A 467 -4.14 -24.60 9.08
N LEU A 468 -3.87 -25.04 7.87
CA LEU A 468 -3.95 -26.42 7.42
C LEU A 468 -2.66 -26.82 6.71
N SER A 469 -2.40 -28.15 6.58
CA SER A 469 -1.34 -28.64 5.70
C SER A 469 -1.59 -28.23 4.24
N GLN A 470 -0.56 -28.19 3.41
CA GLN A 470 -0.69 -27.75 2.01
C GLN A 470 -1.70 -28.60 1.22
N GLY A 471 -1.69 -29.93 1.40
CA GLY A 471 -2.68 -30.82 0.78
C GLY A 471 -4.11 -30.48 1.24
N GLN A 472 -4.33 -30.27 2.56
CA GLN A 472 -5.64 -29.88 3.09
C GLN A 472 -6.10 -28.52 2.60
N ARG A 473 -5.18 -27.55 2.49
CA ARG A 473 -5.48 -26.23 1.90
C ARG A 473 -5.92 -26.37 0.44
N LYS A 474 -5.29 -27.23 -0.35
CA LYS A 474 -5.71 -27.50 -1.73
C LYS A 474 -7.09 -28.14 -1.80
N ARG A 475 -7.42 -29.06 -0.87
CA ARG A 475 -8.78 -29.64 -0.76
C ARG A 475 -9.80 -28.54 -0.42
N LEU A 476 -9.45 -27.60 0.45
CA LEU A 476 -10.32 -26.48 0.79
C LEU A 476 -10.49 -25.46 -0.38
N ALA A 477 -9.47 -25.29 -1.22
CA ALA A 477 -9.61 -24.53 -2.46
C ALA A 477 -10.55 -25.22 -3.47
N LEU A 478 -10.55 -26.56 -3.51
CA LEU A 478 -11.49 -27.34 -4.32
C LEU A 478 -12.94 -27.18 -3.81
N LEU A 479 -13.15 -27.08 -2.49
CA LEU A 479 -14.46 -26.72 -1.93
C LEU A 479 -15.01 -25.43 -2.55
N THR A 480 -14.19 -24.38 -2.63
CA THR A 480 -14.62 -23.10 -3.22
C THR A 480 -15.02 -23.29 -4.68
N ALA A 481 -14.21 -23.98 -5.47
CA ALA A 481 -14.52 -24.28 -6.87
C ALA A 481 -15.83 -25.08 -7.04
N TYR A 482 -16.12 -26.02 -6.14
CA TYR A 482 -17.38 -26.77 -6.15
C TYR A 482 -18.60 -25.93 -5.78
N LEU A 483 -18.44 -24.99 -4.84
CA LEU A 483 -19.51 -24.08 -4.46
C LEU A 483 -19.82 -23.07 -5.56
N GLU A 484 -18.81 -22.65 -6.31
CA GLU A 484 -18.96 -21.79 -7.50
C GLU A 484 -19.73 -22.48 -8.62
N ASP A 485 -19.49 -23.77 -8.83
CA ASP A 485 -20.14 -24.67 -9.81
C ASP A 485 -20.20 -24.10 -11.24
N ARG A 486 -19.10 -23.51 -11.70
CA ARG A 486 -19.00 -22.90 -13.05
C ARG A 486 -18.96 -23.95 -14.17
N PRO A 487 -19.21 -23.55 -15.43
CA PRO A 487 -19.17 -24.46 -16.59
C PRO A 487 -17.83 -25.08 -16.90
N ILE A 488 -16.71 -24.35 -16.63
CA ILE A 488 -15.36 -24.78 -16.96
C ILE A 488 -14.52 -24.83 -15.69
N TYR A 489 -13.88 -25.97 -15.44
CA TYR A 489 -12.95 -26.15 -14.32
C TYR A 489 -11.52 -26.15 -14.84
N LEU A 490 -10.62 -25.42 -14.17
CA LEU A 490 -9.19 -25.45 -14.44
C LEU A 490 -8.41 -25.75 -13.15
N PHE A 491 -7.56 -26.77 -13.20
CA PHE A 491 -6.70 -27.19 -12.11
C PHE A 491 -5.23 -27.11 -12.51
N ASP A 492 -4.46 -26.23 -11.87
CA ASP A 492 -3.03 -26.11 -12.13
C ASP A 492 -2.22 -26.84 -11.05
N GLU A 493 -1.67 -28.01 -11.42
CA GLU A 493 -0.86 -28.88 -10.56
C GLU A 493 -1.50 -29.18 -9.18
N TRP A 494 -2.82 -29.26 -9.13
CA TRP A 494 -3.55 -29.38 -7.88
C TRP A 494 -3.16 -30.64 -7.09
N ALA A 495 -2.99 -31.78 -7.78
CA ALA A 495 -2.70 -33.05 -7.15
C ALA A 495 -1.23 -33.23 -6.71
N ALA A 496 -0.32 -32.30 -7.00
CA ALA A 496 1.12 -32.45 -6.72
C ALA A 496 1.42 -32.72 -5.24
N ASP A 497 0.68 -32.03 -4.33
CA ASP A 497 0.89 -32.09 -2.87
C ASP A 497 -0.12 -33.00 -2.16
N GLN A 498 -0.86 -33.84 -2.89
CA GLN A 498 -1.80 -34.78 -2.31
C GLN A 498 -1.13 -36.14 -1.99
N ASP A 499 -1.68 -36.84 -0.99
CA ASP A 499 -1.31 -38.21 -0.75
C ASP A 499 -1.74 -39.12 -1.92
N PRO A 500 -1.09 -40.29 -2.11
CA PRO A 500 -1.37 -41.15 -3.27
C PRO A 500 -2.81 -41.62 -3.39
N VAL A 501 -3.51 -41.84 -2.24
CA VAL A 501 -4.89 -42.31 -2.23
C VAL A 501 -5.81 -41.20 -2.75
N PHE A 502 -5.70 -40.00 -2.20
CA PHE A 502 -6.54 -38.90 -2.62
C PHE A 502 -6.19 -38.41 -4.05
N LYS A 503 -4.93 -38.58 -4.47
CA LYS A 503 -4.52 -38.36 -5.85
C LYS A 503 -5.28 -39.28 -6.82
N ASP A 504 -5.40 -40.56 -6.47
CA ASP A 504 -6.19 -41.52 -7.25
C ASP A 504 -7.67 -41.14 -7.29
N VAL A 505 -8.27 -40.73 -6.17
CA VAL A 505 -9.65 -40.25 -6.10
C VAL A 505 -9.84 -39.05 -7.01
N PHE A 506 -8.93 -38.07 -6.94
CA PHE A 506 -9.01 -36.87 -7.77
C PHE A 506 -9.03 -37.17 -9.27
N TYR A 507 -8.07 -37.96 -9.75
CA TYR A 507 -7.96 -38.26 -11.18
C TYR A 507 -9.00 -39.25 -11.69
N ARG A 508 -9.38 -40.26 -10.88
CA ARG A 508 -10.28 -41.35 -11.32
C ARG A 508 -11.75 -41.08 -11.04
N GLU A 509 -12.06 -40.28 -10.04
CA GLU A 509 -13.43 -40.02 -9.60
C GLU A 509 -13.84 -38.57 -9.82
N VAL A 510 -13.10 -37.60 -9.24
CA VAL A 510 -13.46 -36.19 -9.23
C VAL A 510 -13.49 -35.60 -10.65
N LEU A 511 -12.38 -35.67 -11.39
CA LEU A 511 -12.31 -35.08 -12.72
C LEU A 511 -13.30 -35.72 -13.72
N PRO A 512 -13.41 -37.07 -13.81
CA PRO A 512 -14.41 -37.69 -14.68
C PRO A 512 -15.85 -37.42 -14.25
N GLU A 513 -16.14 -37.23 -12.96
CA GLU A 513 -17.48 -36.88 -12.49
C GLU A 513 -17.88 -35.50 -12.94
N LEU A 514 -16.96 -34.49 -12.85
CA LEU A 514 -17.21 -33.15 -13.38
C LEU A 514 -17.49 -33.18 -14.88
N ALA A 515 -16.70 -33.92 -15.65
CA ALA A 515 -16.91 -34.05 -17.10
C ALA A 515 -18.28 -34.73 -17.40
N ARG A 516 -18.67 -35.78 -16.67
CA ARG A 516 -19.98 -36.44 -16.81
C ARG A 516 -21.16 -35.53 -16.45
N ARG A 517 -20.95 -34.53 -15.59
CA ARG A 517 -21.93 -33.47 -15.31
C ARG A 517 -22.00 -32.41 -16.41
N GLY A 518 -21.30 -32.60 -17.52
CA GLY A 518 -21.26 -31.65 -18.64
C GLY A 518 -20.30 -30.49 -18.45
N LYS A 519 -19.44 -30.52 -17.43
CA LYS A 519 -18.42 -29.49 -17.24
C LYS A 519 -17.21 -29.74 -18.15
N ALA A 520 -16.63 -28.72 -18.75
CA ALA A 520 -15.31 -28.86 -19.34
C ALA A 520 -14.24 -28.82 -18.25
N VAL A 521 -13.29 -29.73 -18.29
CA VAL A 521 -12.27 -29.84 -17.25
C VAL A 521 -10.89 -29.77 -17.89
N VAL A 522 -10.09 -28.78 -17.52
CA VAL A 522 -8.68 -28.65 -17.91
C VAL A 522 -7.80 -28.92 -16.70
N ALA A 523 -6.97 -29.94 -16.74
CA ALA A 523 -6.06 -30.29 -15.66
C ALA A 523 -4.60 -30.25 -16.13
N ILE A 524 -3.80 -29.37 -15.52
CA ILE A 524 -2.35 -29.37 -15.70
C ILE A 524 -1.76 -30.43 -14.78
N SER A 525 -1.07 -31.41 -15.37
CA SER A 525 -0.49 -32.53 -14.62
C SER A 525 0.87 -32.94 -15.19
N HIS A 526 1.74 -33.39 -14.28
CA HIS A 526 3.00 -34.07 -14.62
C HIS A 526 2.94 -35.58 -14.41
N ASP A 527 1.79 -36.10 -13.96
CA ASP A 527 1.66 -37.52 -13.61
C ASP A 527 1.10 -38.32 -14.80
N ASP A 528 2.00 -38.95 -15.54
CA ASP A 528 1.70 -39.72 -16.74
C ASP A 528 0.83 -40.94 -16.53
N ARG A 529 0.73 -41.45 -15.29
CA ARG A 529 -0.12 -42.60 -14.91
C ARG A 529 -1.62 -42.37 -15.17
N TYR A 530 -2.04 -41.12 -15.24
CA TYR A 530 -3.46 -40.77 -15.36
C TYR A 530 -3.81 -40.21 -16.74
N TYR A 531 -2.85 -40.05 -17.66
CA TYR A 531 -3.12 -39.45 -18.96
C TYR A 531 -4.16 -40.19 -19.79
N GLU A 532 -4.24 -41.53 -19.62
CA GLU A 532 -5.23 -42.40 -20.28
C GLU A 532 -6.69 -42.13 -19.86
N LEU A 533 -6.90 -41.39 -18.77
CA LEU A 533 -8.23 -41.01 -18.29
C LEU A 533 -8.79 -39.78 -18.98
N ALA A 534 -7.96 -39.02 -19.66
CA ALA A 534 -8.37 -37.82 -20.41
C ALA A 534 -8.96 -38.18 -21.77
N ASP A 535 -9.99 -37.46 -22.17
CA ASP A 535 -10.52 -37.54 -23.54
C ASP A 535 -9.47 -37.00 -24.52
N ARG A 536 -8.72 -35.98 -24.10
CA ARG A 536 -7.70 -35.34 -24.91
C ARG A 536 -6.50 -34.85 -24.07
N VAL A 537 -5.32 -34.95 -24.66
CA VAL A 537 -4.07 -34.49 -24.07
C VAL A 537 -3.45 -33.41 -24.99
N VAL A 538 -3.17 -32.24 -24.41
CA VAL A 538 -2.45 -31.14 -25.07
C VAL A 538 -1.05 -31.08 -24.49
N LYS A 539 -0.03 -31.37 -25.30
CA LYS A 539 1.37 -31.33 -24.87
C LYS A 539 2.03 -30.05 -25.29
N MET A 540 2.61 -29.34 -24.33
CA MET A 540 3.39 -28.13 -24.56
C MET A 540 4.89 -28.37 -24.42
N ALA A 541 5.67 -27.75 -25.32
CA ALA A 541 7.11 -27.61 -25.21
C ALA A 541 7.54 -26.24 -25.75
N ASP A 542 8.46 -25.58 -25.04
CA ASP A 542 9.04 -24.28 -25.41
C ASP A 542 7.98 -23.23 -25.84
N GLY A 543 6.87 -23.18 -25.10
CA GLY A 543 5.79 -22.23 -25.33
C GLY A 543 4.82 -22.59 -26.45
N ARG A 544 4.96 -23.76 -27.09
CA ARG A 544 4.14 -24.18 -28.22
C ARG A 544 3.41 -25.49 -27.96
N VAL A 545 2.28 -25.71 -28.62
CA VAL A 545 1.59 -26.99 -28.62
C VAL A 545 2.32 -27.93 -29.59
N GLU A 546 2.90 -29.01 -29.05
CA GLU A 546 3.54 -30.07 -29.87
C GLU A 546 2.57 -31.16 -30.26
N TYR A 547 1.57 -31.43 -29.44
CA TYR A 547 0.59 -32.46 -29.68
C TYR A 547 -0.76 -32.03 -29.09
N ASP A 548 -1.81 -32.32 -29.80
CA ASP A 548 -3.19 -32.16 -29.37
C ASP A 548 -4.01 -33.33 -29.92
N GLY A 549 -4.52 -34.19 -29.03
CA GLY A 549 -5.26 -35.37 -29.41
C GLY A 549 -5.38 -36.42 -28.31
N PRO A 550 -5.91 -37.63 -28.60
CA PRO A 550 -6.13 -38.69 -27.61
C PRO A 550 -4.81 -39.19 -26.98
N ALA A 551 -4.84 -39.54 -25.70
CA ALA A 551 -3.65 -39.97 -24.95
C ALA A 551 -2.87 -41.13 -25.60
N ALA A 552 -3.56 -42.06 -26.27
CA ALA A 552 -2.94 -43.18 -26.96
C ALA A 552 -2.02 -42.78 -28.13
N GLY A 553 -2.20 -41.63 -28.73
CA GLY A 553 -1.39 -41.06 -29.80
C GLY A 553 -0.23 -40.20 -29.36
N MET A 554 -0.11 -39.87 -28.06
CA MET A 554 0.87 -38.96 -27.55
C MET A 554 2.31 -39.49 -27.73
N PRO A 555 3.24 -38.70 -28.29
CA PRO A 555 4.66 -39.05 -28.34
C PRO A 555 5.20 -39.28 -26.91
N ARG A 556 5.76 -40.47 -26.64
CA ARG A 556 6.38 -40.77 -25.33
C ARG A 556 7.51 -39.76 -25.06
N PHE A 557 7.66 -39.38 -23.80
CA PHE A 557 8.80 -38.55 -23.37
C PHE A 557 10.10 -39.32 -23.66
N VAL A 558 10.80 -38.96 -24.73
CA VAL A 558 12.15 -39.42 -25.00
C VAL A 558 13.09 -38.50 -24.24
N GLY A 559 13.53 -38.90 -23.07
CA GLY A 559 14.58 -38.20 -22.34
C GLY A 559 14.24 -37.86 -20.89
N LEU A 560 14.79 -38.68 -20.05
CA LEU A 560 15.44 -38.53 -18.74
C LEU A 560 15.21 -39.79 -17.90
N SER A 561 15.71 -40.91 -18.42
CA SER A 561 16.13 -42.02 -17.58
C SER A 561 17.66 -41.96 -17.51
N ALA A 562 18.18 -41.30 -16.46
CA ALA A 562 19.45 -41.59 -15.82
C ALA A 562 19.58 -40.72 -14.55
#